data_88dab8cdc164bb911b9e9ffe0ea686b1
#
_entry.id   88dab8cdc164bb911b9e9ffe0ea686b1
#
_cell.length_a   1.000
_cell.length_b   1.000
_cell.length_c   1.000
_cell.angle_alpha   90.00
_cell.angle_beta   90.00
_cell.angle_gamma   90.00
#
_symmetry.space_group_name_H-M   'P 1'
#
loop_
_entity.id
_entity.type
_entity.pdbx_description
1 polymer ?
#
loop_
_entity_poly.entity_id
_entity_poly.type
_entity_poly.pdbx_seq_one_letter_code
_entity_poly.pdbx_strand_id
1 'polypeptide(L)'
;MEITKQMEKIRKPIKILLILGIFLYPFIHTFIGIDLGDTGYHLYSFENLYKTPELIGFTAYFTTFIGWLWLHIFPGLGLWGLNVLEVILEMFMAFTVYKVLKSYLGEIRTLTGIFLAVIASDTYLNIFNYHQFNVFLLVLILCFQFLAITKENLQFSVLSGICFATVVFSRMGSITAIVTCALYVYWYFIKNKNIKGNKNK
;
A
#
# COMPACT_ATOMS: atom_id res chain seq x y z
N MET A 1 -30.38 -25.95 7.65
CA MET A 1 -30.90 -24.55 7.59
C MET A 1 -30.58 -23.77 8.87
N GLU A 2 -30.66 -24.39 10.07
CA GLU A 2 -30.39 -23.73 11.36
C GLU A 2 -28.90 -23.40 11.60
N ILE A 3 -27.99 -24.30 11.25
CA ILE A 3 -26.53 -24.12 11.36
C ILE A 3 -26.04 -22.93 10.49
N THR A 4 -26.60 -22.76 9.29
CA THR A 4 -26.25 -21.67 8.40
C THR A 4 -26.65 -20.30 8.97
N LYS A 5 -27.85 -20.22 9.57
CA LYS A 5 -28.32 -18.99 10.25
C LYS A 5 -27.48 -18.65 11.49
N GLN A 6 -27.07 -19.66 12.23
CA GLN A 6 -26.22 -19.48 13.41
C GLN A 6 -24.81 -19.01 13.03
N MET A 7 -24.25 -19.54 11.95
CA MET A 7 -22.96 -19.07 11.41
C MET A 7 -23.04 -17.63 10.90
N GLU A 8 -24.11 -17.21 10.23
CA GLU A 8 -24.29 -15.82 9.80
C GLU A 8 -24.40 -14.86 10.98
N LYS A 9 -25.07 -15.27 12.06
CA LYS A 9 -25.21 -14.47 13.28
C LYS A 9 -23.87 -14.17 13.95
N ILE A 10 -22.90 -15.10 13.86
CA ILE A 10 -21.54 -14.94 14.41
C ILE A 10 -20.63 -14.15 13.44
N ARG A 11 -20.79 -14.35 12.13
CA ARG A 11 -19.95 -13.69 11.12
C ARG A 11 -20.09 -12.18 11.10
N LYS A 12 -21.30 -11.67 11.31
CA LYS A 12 -21.58 -10.22 11.25
C LYS A 12 -20.82 -9.42 12.31
N PRO A 13 -20.86 -9.77 13.61
CA PRO A 13 -20.09 -9.06 14.63
C PRO A 13 -18.57 -9.19 14.44
N ILE A 14 -18.06 -10.36 14.03
CA ILE A 14 -16.64 -10.55 13.73
C ILE A 14 -16.19 -9.61 12.60
N LYS A 15 -16.97 -9.50 11.53
CA LYS A 15 -16.68 -8.58 10.43
C LYS A 15 -16.60 -7.13 10.92
N ILE A 16 -17.58 -6.70 11.71
CA ILE A 16 -17.60 -5.34 12.27
C ILE A 16 -16.36 -5.09 13.13
N LEU A 17 -16.03 -6.05 14.02
CA LEU A 17 -14.86 -5.95 14.89
C LEU A 17 -13.55 -5.84 14.09
N LEU A 18 -13.37 -6.65 13.04
CA LEU A 18 -12.20 -6.59 12.18
C LEU A 18 -12.10 -5.24 11.45
N ILE A 19 -13.21 -4.75 10.90
CA ILE A 19 -13.25 -3.45 10.22
C ILE A 19 -12.90 -2.33 11.22
N LEU A 20 -13.51 -2.34 12.41
CA LEU A 20 -13.19 -1.35 13.44
C LEU A 20 -11.72 -1.44 13.87
N GLY A 21 -11.19 -2.65 14.04
CA GLY A 21 -9.77 -2.84 14.36
C GLY A 21 -8.84 -2.30 13.29
N ILE A 22 -9.11 -2.57 12.01
CA ILE A 22 -8.33 -2.05 10.88
C ILE A 22 -8.32 -0.51 10.85
N PHE A 23 -9.45 0.12 11.20
CA PHE A 23 -9.54 1.58 11.19
C PHE A 23 -8.99 2.25 12.46
N LEU A 24 -9.33 1.73 13.62
CA LEU A 24 -9.01 2.39 14.89
C LEU A 24 -7.56 2.16 15.30
N TYR A 25 -7.00 1.00 15.00
CA TYR A 25 -5.66 0.66 15.46
C TYR A 25 -4.58 1.59 14.90
N PRO A 26 -4.47 1.83 13.57
CA PRO A 26 -3.50 2.78 13.03
C PRO A 26 -3.78 4.23 13.49
N PHE A 27 -5.04 4.60 13.66
CA PHE A 27 -5.40 5.94 14.10
C PHE A 27 -4.93 6.24 15.53
N ILE A 28 -4.98 5.26 16.44
CA ILE A 28 -4.44 5.41 17.80
C ILE A 28 -2.94 5.72 17.74
N HIS A 29 -2.22 5.15 16.81
CA HIS A 29 -0.78 5.31 16.65
C HIS A 29 -0.38 6.69 16.10
N THR A 30 -1.30 7.48 15.56
CA THR A 30 -1.02 8.88 15.18
C THR A 30 -0.60 9.75 16.37
N PHE A 31 -0.91 9.33 17.60
CA PHE A 31 -0.59 10.03 18.85
C PHE A 31 0.70 9.49 19.53
N ILE A 32 1.30 8.43 18.98
CA ILE A 32 2.48 7.79 19.56
C ILE A 32 3.73 8.33 18.88
N GLY A 33 4.54 9.03 19.64
CA GLY A 33 5.95 9.29 19.48
C GLY A 33 6.46 9.82 18.12
N ILE A 34 7.72 10.21 18.14
CA ILE A 34 8.53 10.57 16.98
C ILE A 34 9.86 9.83 17.08
N ASP A 35 10.35 9.33 15.95
CA ASP A 35 11.74 8.99 15.81
C ASP A 35 12.55 10.29 15.64
N LEU A 36 13.41 10.60 16.60
CA LEU A 36 14.17 11.85 16.61
C LEU A 36 15.22 11.93 15.48
N GLY A 37 15.65 10.79 14.92
CA GLY A 37 16.63 10.76 13.85
C GLY A 37 16.03 11.08 12.49
N ASP A 38 15.27 10.14 11.97
CA ASP A 38 14.75 10.20 10.58
C ASP A 38 13.59 11.17 10.43
N THR A 39 12.73 11.32 11.46
CA THR A 39 11.57 12.20 11.38
C THR A 39 11.96 13.67 11.20
N GLY A 40 12.97 14.13 11.92
CA GLY A 40 13.46 15.50 11.81
C GLY A 40 13.99 15.81 10.40
N TYR A 41 14.74 14.87 9.81
CA TYR A 41 15.25 14.97 8.45
C TYR A 41 14.08 15.02 7.43
N HIS A 42 13.10 14.15 7.56
CA HIS A 42 11.96 14.13 6.65
C HIS A 42 11.12 15.40 6.74
N LEU A 43 10.79 15.85 7.95
CA LEU A 43 10.04 17.08 8.15
C LEU A 43 10.78 18.28 7.54
N TYR A 44 12.08 18.41 7.83
CA TYR A 44 12.91 19.46 7.24
C TYR A 44 12.91 19.40 5.71
N SER A 45 13.05 18.21 5.12
CA SER A 45 13.05 18.02 3.69
C SER A 45 11.70 18.37 3.06
N PHE A 46 10.59 18.02 3.71
CA PHE A 46 9.24 18.34 3.25
C PHE A 46 8.99 19.86 3.30
N GLU A 47 9.40 20.55 4.36
CA GLU A 47 9.18 21.99 4.48
C GLU A 47 10.07 22.82 3.53
N ASN A 48 11.23 22.29 3.15
CA ASN A 48 12.25 23.05 2.41
C ASN A 48 12.52 22.51 1.00
N LEU A 49 11.62 21.71 0.41
CA LEU A 49 11.78 21.08 -0.90
C LEU A 49 12.31 22.03 -2.00
N TYR A 50 11.80 23.26 -2.04
CA TYR A 50 12.18 24.25 -3.05
C TYR A 50 13.18 25.31 -2.54
N LYS A 51 13.51 25.31 -1.24
CA LYS A 51 14.47 26.26 -0.68
C LYS A 51 15.91 25.73 -0.69
N THR A 52 16.06 24.42 -0.49
CA THR A 52 17.38 23.75 -0.42
C THR A 52 17.37 22.46 -1.23
N PRO A 53 17.13 22.52 -2.56
CA PRO A 53 16.99 21.32 -3.39
C PRO A 53 18.26 20.45 -3.41
N GLU A 54 19.43 21.02 -3.20
CA GLU A 54 20.70 20.31 -3.11
C GLU A 54 20.84 19.37 -1.92
N LEU A 55 20.10 19.63 -0.81
CA LEU A 55 20.09 18.78 0.37
C LEU A 55 19.08 17.63 0.26
N ILE A 56 18.11 17.79 -0.66
CA ILE A 56 17.07 16.81 -0.91
C ILE A 56 17.58 15.91 -2.04
N GLY A 57 18.27 14.85 -1.66
CA GLY A 57 18.82 13.92 -2.64
C GLY A 57 17.76 13.46 -3.64
N PHE A 58 18.15 13.36 -4.91
CA PHE A 58 17.30 12.85 -6.02
C PHE A 58 16.61 11.50 -5.68
N THR A 59 17.12 10.83 -4.66
CA THR A 59 16.77 9.50 -4.24
C THR A 59 15.38 9.36 -3.57
N ALA A 60 14.78 10.47 -3.09
CA ALA A 60 13.48 10.45 -2.42
C ALA A 60 12.57 11.63 -2.84
N TYR A 61 12.83 12.19 -4.02
CA TYR A 61 12.19 13.43 -4.48
C TYR A 61 10.65 13.32 -4.46
N PHE A 62 10.09 12.22 -4.97
CA PHE A 62 8.64 12.09 -5.09
C PHE A 62 7.95 11.97 -3.73
N THR A 63 8.54 11.23 -2.79
CA THR A 63 8.04 11.17 -1.41
C THR A 63 8.11 12.55 -0.75
N THR A 64 9.22 13.26 -0.94
CA THR A 64 9.40 14.61 -0.41
C THR A 64 8.37 15.58 -1.00
N PHE A 65 8.07 15.47 -2.29
CA PHE A 65 7.05 16.26 -2.96
C PHE A 65 5.64 16.01 -2.37
N ILE A 66 5.27 14.76 -2.11
CA ILE A 66 3.97 14.43 -1.50
C ILE A 66 3.89 14.98 -0.07
N GLY A 67 4.95 14.82 0.73
CA GLY A 67 5.01 15.39 2.09
C GLY A 67 4.94 16.91 2.08
N TRP A 68 5.67 17.57 1.17
CA TRP A 68 5.62 19.02 0.95
C TRP A 68 4.20 19.47 0.59
N LEU A 69 3.56 18.83 -0.40
CA LEU A 69 2.20 19.16 -0.84
C LEU A 69 1.20 19.03 0.33
N TRP A 70 1.31 17.96 1.11
CA TRP A 70 0.45 17.73 2.27
C TRP A 70 0.58 18.83 3.31
N LEU A 71 1.81 19.20 3.68
CA LEU A 71 2.06 20.28 4.65
C LEU A 71 1.59 21.65 4.14
N HIS A 72 1.60 21.89 2.82
CA HIS A 72 1.07 23.13 2.24
C HIS A 72 -0.46 23.17 2.20
N ILE A 73 -1.12 22.03 2.00
CA ILE A 73 -2.59 21.94 2.06
C ILE A 73 -3.06 22.07 3.52
N PHE A 74 -2.31 21.51 4.47
CA PHE A 74 -2.67 21.44 5.88
C PHE A 74 -1.57 22.00 6.80
N PRO A 75 -1.20 23.28 6.69
CA PRO A 75 -0.03 23.85 7.38
C PRO A 75 -0.16 23.82 8.91
N GLY A 76 -1.39 23.80 9.44
CA GLY A 76 -1.62 23.76 10.89
C GLY A 76 -1.44 22.38 11.55
N LEU A 77 -1.29 21.31 10.77
CA LEU A 77 -1.22 19.95 11.32
C LEU A 77 0.21 19.50 11.65
N GLY A 78 1.23 20.13 11.06
CA GLY A 78 2.64 19.80 11.31
C GLY A 78 2.94 18.31 11.26
N LEU A 79 3.67 17.81 12.23
CA LEU A 79 4.07 16.42 12.34
C LEU A 79 2.88 15.46 12.47
N TRP A 80 1.87 15.83 13.26
CA TRP A 80 0.66 15.03 13.41
C TRP A 80 -0.06 14.83 12.05
N GLY A 81 -0.02 15.85 11.20
CA GLY A 81 -0.55 15.76 9.84
C GLY A 81 0.15 14.70 8.99
N LEU A 82 1.46 14.50 9.16
CA LEU A 82 2.20 13.43 8.46
C LEU A 82 1.80 12.04 8.96
N ASN A 83 1.54 11.88 10.25
CA ASN A 83 1.01 10.63 10.81
C ASN A 83 -0.39 10.34 10.24
N VAL A 84 -1.24 11.37 10.12
CA VAL A 84 -2.57 11.23 9.51
C VAL A 84 -2.46 10.85 8.03
N LEU A 85 -1.53 11.45 7.28
CA LEU A 85 -1.28 11.07 5.87
C LEU A 85 -0.92 9.59 5.77
N GLU A 86 -0.05 9.09 6.65
CA GLU A 86 0.33 7.68 6.67
C GLU A 86 -0.88 6.77 6.91
N VAL A 87 -1.70 7.07 7.91
CA VAL A 87 -2.94 6.31 8.18
C VAL A 87 -3.88 6.33 6.98
N ILE A 88 -4.00 7.45 6.27
CA ILE A 88 -4.82 7.53 5.04
C ILE A 88 -4.28 6.57 3.97
N LEU A 89 -2.98 6.53 3.75
CA LEU A 89 -2.36 5.62 2.78
C LEU A 89 -2.55 4.15 3.19
N GLU A 90 -2.38 3.84 4.47
CA GLU A 90 -2.62 2.50 5.01
C GLU A 90 -4.08 2.06 4.84
N MET A 91 -5.04 2.95 5.09
CA MET A 91 -6.47 2.67 4.86
C MET A 91 -6.76 2.45 3.38
N PHE A 92 -6.15 3.23 2.50
CA PHE A 92 -6.31 3.05 1.06
C PHE A 92 -5.71 1.71 0.59
N MET A 93 -4.56 1.33 1.13
CA MET A 93 -3.92 0.03 0.89
C MET A 93 -4.82 -1.12 1.37
N ALA A 94 -5.31 -1.06 2.61
CA ALA A 94 -6.21 -2.05 3.18
C ALA A 94 -7.49 -2.21 2.35
N PHE A 95 -8.10 -1.10 1.93
CA PHE A 95 -9.27 -1.09 1.06
C PHE A 95 -8.98 -1.75 -0.30
N THR A 96 -7.85 -1.43 -0.92
CA THR A 96 -7.46 -1.99 -2.22
C THR A 96 -7.25 -3.49 -2.12
N VAL A 97 -6.48 -3.96 -1.14
CA VAL A 97 -6.26 -5.39 -0.87
C VAL A 97 -7.59 -6.11 -0.61
N TYR A 98 -8.47 -5.52 0.19
CA TYR A 98 -9.80 -6.09 0.44
C TYR A 98 -10.61 -6.23 -0.85
N LYS A 99 -10.68 -5.19 -1.69
CA LYS A 99 -11.42 -5.22 -2.96
C LYS A 99 -10.88 -6.28 -3.91
N VAL A 100 -9.57 -6.47 -3.94
CA VAL A 100 -8.90 -7.43 -4.82
C VAL A 100 -9.09 -8.87 -4.34
N LEU A 101 -8.87 -9.14 -3.05
CA LEU A 101 -8.75 -10.51 -2.54
C LEU A 101 -10.06 -11.10 -1.99
N LYS A 102 -11.06 -10.29 -1.64
CA LYS A 102 -12.29 -10.81 -1.01
C LYS A 102 -13.05 -11.84 -1.85
N SER A 103 -12.99 -11.74 -3.17
CA SER A 103 -13.67 -12.67 -4.08
C SER A 103 -12.95 -14.03 -4.18
N TYR A 104 -11.66 -14.07 -3.86
CA TYR A 104 -10.82 -15.28 -3.92
C TYR A 104 -10.70 -15.99 -2.56
N LEU A 105 -10.49 -15.24 -1.50
CA LEU A 105 -10.27 -15.78 -0.16
C LEU A 105 -11.52 -15.79 0.72
N GLY A 106 -12.54 -15.04 0.31
CA GLY A 106 -13.73 -14.77 1.12
C GLY A 106 -13.50 -13.61 2.09
N GLU A 107 -14.61 -12.98 2.48
CA GLU A 107 -14.61 -11.69 3.18
C GLU A 107 -13.88 -11.72 4.53
N ILE A 108 -14.23 -12.68 5.41
CA ILE A 108 -13.65 -12.75 6.77
C ILE A 108 -12.16 -13.06 6.73
N ARG A 109 -11.73 -14.03 5.89
CA ARG A 109 -10.31 -14.39 5.78
C ARG A 109 -9.48 -13.20 5.29
N THR A 110 -10.01 -12.45 4.32
CA THR A 110 -9.34 -11.25 3.79
C THR A 110 -9.22 -10.18 4.86
N LEU A 111 -10.30 -9.89 5.59
CA LEU A 111 -10.27 -8.90 6.68
C LEU A 111 -9.33 -9.34 7.81
N THR A 112 -9.31 -10.62 8.18
CA THR A 112 -8.38 -11.15 9.19
C THR A 112 -6.92 -10.98 8.74
N GLY A 113 -6.62 -11.31 7.47
CA GLY A 113 -5.27 -11.13 6.92
C GLY A 113 -4.84 -9.66 6.92
N ILE A 114 -5.73 -8.75 6.51
CA ILE A 114 -5.46 -7.30 6.54
C ILE A 114 -5.24 -6.83 7.97
N PHE A 115 -6.09 -7.23 8.93
CA PHE A 115 -5.96 -6.84 10.33
C PHE A 115 -4.63 -7.31 10.93
N LEU A 116 -4.23 -8.55 10.67
CA LEU A 116 -2.93 -9.07 11.12
C LEU A 116 -1.76 -8.33 10.46
N ALA A 117 -1.87 -7.97 9.17
CA ALA A 117 -0.85 -7.19 8.49
C ALA A 117 -0.72 -5.78 9.08
N VAL A 118 -1.84 -5.11 9.37
CA VAL A 118 -1.89 -3.81 10.03
C VAL A 118 -1.20 -3.85 11.39
N ILE A 119 -1.52 -4.84 12.24
CA ILE A 119 -0.85 -4.99 13.55
C ILE A 119 0.65 -5.29 13.39
N ALA A 120 1.03 -6.11 12.39
CA ALA A 120 2.43 -6.47 12.19
C ALA A 120 3.27 -5.32 11.60
N SER A 121 2.67 -4.43 10.81
CA SER A 121 3.37 -3.25 10.25
C SER A 121 3.65 -2.19 11.30
N ASP A 122 2.91 -2.16 12.37
CA ASP A 122 2.88 -1.13 13.40
C ASP A 122 3.98 -1.29 14.48
N THR A 123 4.97 -2.13 14.22
CA THR A 123 6.16 -2.26 15.08
C THR A 123 7.08 -1.04 15.01
N TYR A 124 6.85 -0.12 14.06
CA TYR A 124 7.58 1.12 13.85
C TYR A 124 6.64 2.33 13.91
N LEU A 125 7.21 3.49 14.18
CA LEU A 125 6.46 4.75 14.28
C LEU A 125 5.75 5.06 12.94
N ASN A 126 4.46 5.32 13.00
CA ASN A 126 3.61 5.58 11.83
C ASN A 126 3.75 7.03 11.36
N ILE A 127 4.88 7.34 10.75
CA ILE A 127 5.17 8.66 10.17
C ILE A 127 5.34 8.49 8.67
N PHE A 128 4.68 9.34 7.90
CA PHE A 128 4.87 9.37 6.46
C PHE A 128 6.34 9.60 6.10
N ASN A 129 6.95 8.62 5.47
CA ASN A 129 8.31 8.64 4.98
C ASN A 129 8.44 7.82 3.68
N TYR A 130 9.65 7.79 3.09
CA TYR A 130 9.88 7.05 1.86
C TYR A 130 9.72 5.54 2.00
N HIS A 131 9.95 4.96 3.18
CA HIS A 131 9.77 3.53 3.41
C HIS A 131 8.29 3.16 3.34
N GLN A 132 7.45 3.86 4.09
CA GLN A 132 6.02 3.62 4.17
C GLN A 132 5.36 3.88 2.81
N PHE A 133 5.71 4.97 2.16
CA PHE A 133 5.20 5.28 0.83
C PHE A 133 5.59 4.22 -0.21
N ASN A 134 6.81 3.68 -0.13
CA ASN A 134 7.22 2.58 -0.99
C ASN A 134 6.45 1.29 -0.73
N VAL A 135 6.21 0.92 0.54
CA VAL A 135 5.38 -0.25 0.89
C VAL A 135 3.98 -0.09 0.31
N PHE A 136 3.37 1.07 0.48
CA PHE A 136 2.08 1.40 -0.12
C PHE A 136 2.07 1.16 -1.64
N LEU A 137 3.04 1.73 -2.36
CA LEU A 137 3.13 1.58 -3.82
C LEU A 137 3.41 0.13 -4.24
N LEU A 138 4.26 -0.61 -3.51
CA LEU A 138 4.54 -2.03 -3.78
C LEU A 138 3.29 -2.89 -3.66
N VAL A 139 2.48 -2.66 -2.64
CA VAL A 139 1.20 -3.37 -2.48
C VAL A 139 0.25 -3.04 -3.62
N LEU A 140 0.18 -1.77 -4.08
CA LEU A 140 -0.60 -1.40 -5.25
C LEU A 140 -0.09 -2.08 -6.53
N ILE A 141 1.23 -2.16 -6.75
CA ILE A 141 1.82 -2.89 -7.87
C ILE A 141 1.34 -4.32 -7.89
N LEU A 142 1.47 -5.04 -6.76
CA LEU A 142 1.05 -6.43 -6.64
C LEU A 142 -0.45 -6.61 -6.87
N CYS A 143 -1.28 -5.74 -6.32
CA CYS A 143 -2.73 -5.75 -6.53
C CYS A 143 -3.09 -5.53 -8.00
N PHE A 144 -2.47 -4.56 -8.66
CA PHE A 144 -2.75 -4.28 -10.07
C PHE A 144 -2.20 -5.36 -10.99
N GLN A 145 -1.04 -5.94 -10.71
CA GLN A 145 -0.53 -7.11 -11.45
C GLN A 145 -1.48 -8.30 -11.32
N PHE A 146 -1.94 -8.57 -10.11
CA PHE A 146 -2.90 -9.65 -9.87
C PHE A 146 -4.20 -9.43 -10.64
N LEU A 147 -4.73 -8.20 -10.66
CA LEU A 147 -5.93 -7.86 -11.44
C LEU A 147 -5.67 -7.92 -12.95
N ALA A 148 -4.50 -7.48 -13.42
CA ALA A 148 -4.12 -7.56 -14.83
C ALA A 148 -4.10 -9.02 -15.32
N ILE A 149 -3.57 -9.91 -14.48
CA ILE A 149 -3.49 -11.35 -14.74
C ILE A 149 -4.89 -11.98 -14.73
N THR A 150 -5.66 -11.73 -13.68
CA THR A 150 -6.93 -12.44 -13.46
C THR A 150 -8.07 -11.93 -14.34
N LYS A 151 -8.08 -10.63 -14.67
CA LYS A 151 -9.10 -9.99 -15.51
C LYS A 151 -8.67 -9.79 -16.95
N GLU A 152 -7.41 -10.12 -17.29
CA GLU A 152 -6.84 -9.92 -18.63
C GLU A 152 -6.99 -8.48 -19.16
N ASN A 153 -6.92 -7.50 -18.27
CA ASN A 153 -7.17 -6.09 -18.59
C ASN A 153 -5.87 -5.29 -18.57
N LEU A 154 -5.51 -4.73 -19.72
CA LEU A 154 -4.30 -3.91 -19.93
C LEU A 154 -4.26 -2.67 -19.05
N GLN A 155 -5.40 -2.09 -18.67
CA GLN A 155 -5.45 -0.91 -17.81
C GLN A 155 -4.76 -1.16 -16.46
N PHE A 156 -4.95 -2.34 -15.87
CA PHE A 156 -4.27 -2.70 -14.63
C PHE A 156 -2.75 -2.88 -14.80
N SER A 157 -2.31 -3.35 -15.96
CA SER A 157 -0.87 -3.40 -16.27
C SER A 157 -0.27 -2.00 -16.35
N VAL A 158 -0.96 -1.06 -16.99
CA VAL A 158 -0.53 0.35 -17.07
C VAL A 158 -0.49 0.98 -15.68
N LEU A 159 -1.53 0.78 -14.85
CA LEU A 159 -1.54 1.29 -13.47
C LEU A 159 -0.39 0.71 -12.63
N SER A 160 -0.12 -0.59 -12.77
CA SER A 160 1.05 -1.21 -12.12
C SER A 160 2.36 -0.57 -12.55
N GLY A 161 2.51 -0.29 -13.87
CA GLY A 161 3.69 0.37 -14.42
C GLY A 161 3.87 1.80 -13.89
N ILE A 162 2.78 2.56 -13.76
CA ILE A 162 2.80 3.91 -13.16
C ILE A 162 3.24 3.83 -11.70
N CYS A 163 2.66 2.92 -10.91
CA CYS A 163 3.08 2.72 -9.51
C CYS A 163 4.56 2.30 -9.43
N PHE A 164 5.03 1.45 -10.34
CA PHE A 164 6.43 1.04 -10.39
C PHE A 164 7.37 2.24 -10.68
N ALA A 165 7.06 3.06 -11.68
CA ALA A 165 7.83 4.26 -11.94
C ALA A 165 7.87 5.18 -10.71
N THR A 166 6.72 5.38 -10.05
CA THR A 166 6.60 6.19 -8.83
C THR A 166 7.47 5.63 -7.69
N VAL A 167 7.51 4.31 -7.48
CA VAL A 167 8.37 3.66 -6.48
C VAL A 167 9.85 3.97 -6.73
N VAL A 168 10.31 3.89 -7.98
CA VAL A 168 11.71 4.17 -8.33
C VAL A 168 12.07 5.63 -8.06
N PHE A 169 11.17 6.57 -8.40
CA PHE A 169 11.36 8.00 -8.11
C PHE A 169 11.19 8.34 -6.62
N SER A 170 10.48 7.52 -5.85
CA SER A 170 10.35 7.67 -4.41
C SER A 170 11.58 7.17 -3.65
N ARG A 171 12.29 6.19 -4.20
CA ARG A 171 13.55 5.65 -3.67
C ARG A 171 14.27 4.87 -4.76
N MET A 172 15.43 5.32 -5.21
CA MET A 172 16.19 4.65 -6.26
C MET A 172 16.52 3.18 -5.93
N GLY A 173 16.80 2.86 -4.66
CA GLY A 173 17.03 1.47 -4.22
C GLY A 173 15.84 0.53 -4.46
N SER A 174 14.65 1.07 -4.66
CA SER A 174 13.43 0.29 -4.92
C SER A 174 13.33 -0.22 -6.38
N ILE A 175 14.34 0.03 -7.21
CA ILE A 175 14.43 -0.58 -8.55
C ILE A 175 14.39 -2.12 -8.48
N THR A 176 14.77 -2.71 -7.35
CA THR A 176 14.64 -4.14 -7.08
C THR A 176 13.19 -4.64 -7.14
N ALA A 177 12.19 -3.76 -7.01
CA ALA A 177 10.79 -4.07 -7.21
C ALA A 177 10.49 -4.60 -8.64
N ILE A 178 11.42 -4.42 -9.61
CA ILE A 178 11.34 -5.00 -10.95
C ILE A 178 11.19 -6.53 -10.90
N VAL A 179 11.66 -7.18 -9.84
CA VAL A 179 11.47 -8.62 -9.62
C VAL A 179 9.99 -9.00 -9.61
N THR A 180 9.10 -8.11 -9.16
CA THR A 180 7.65 -8.37 -9.21
C THR A 180 7.14 -8.46 -10.66
N CYS A 181 7.78 -7.76 -11.60
CA CYS A 181 7.46 -7.85 -13.02
C CYS A 181 7.82 -9.22 -13.61
N ALA A 182 8.82 -9.91 -13.04
CA ALA A 182 9.20 -11.25 -13.47
C ALA A 182 8.07 -12.26 -13.27
N LEU A 183 7.25 -12.10 -12.22
CA LEU A 183 6.06 -12.92 -11.98
C LEU A 183 5.03 -12.76 -13.10
N TYR A 184 4.82 -11.52 -13.58
CA TYR A 184 3.91 -11.22 -14.69
C TYR A 184 4.42 -11.83 -16.00
N VAL A 185 5.71 -11.69 -16.29
CA VAL A 185 6.36 -12.25 -17.49
C VAL A 185 6.28 -13.78 -17.46
N TYR A 186 6.62 -14.40 -16.33
CA TYR A 186 6.55 -15.85 -16.13
C TYR A 186 5.14 -16.38 -16.37
N TRP A 187 4.10 -15.73 -15.81
CA TRP A 187 2.71 -16.10 -16.05
C TRP A 187 2.32 -15.99 -17.53
N TYR A 188 2.72 -14.92 -18.20
CA TYR A 188 2.47 -14.70 -19.63
C TYR A 188 3.04 -15.84 -20.49
N PHE A 189 4.26 -16.29 -20.19
CA PHE A 189 4.89 -17.40 -20.90
C PHE A 189 4.17 -18.73 -20.66
N ILE A 190 3.75 -19.03 -19.43
CA ILE A 190 3.00 -20.27 -19.11
C ILE A 190 1.67 -20.28 -19.86
N LYS A 191 0.93 -19.17 -19.86
CA LYS A 191 -0.34 -19.05 -20.56
C LYS A 191 -0.19 -19.32 -22.06
N ASN A 192 0.79 -18.69 -22.69
CA ASN A 192 1.02 -18.84 -24.12
C ASN A 192 1.50 -20.25 -24.50
N LYS A 193 2.26 -20.92 -23.64
CA LYS A 193 2.67 -22.31 -23.85
C LYS A 193 1.46 -23.27 -23.83
N ASN A 194 0.54 -23.06 -22.92
CA ASN A 194 -0.69 -23.87 -22.82
C ASN A 194 -1.63 -23.67 -24.04
N ILE A 195 -1.71 -22.45 -24.57
CA ILE A 195 -2.51 -22.16 -25.78
C ILE A 195 -1.93 -22.86 -27.01
N LYS A 196 -0.60 -22.90 -27.16
CA LYS A 196 0.06 -23.61 -28.27
C LYS A 196 -0.05 -25.13 -28.14
N GLY A 197 0.00 -25.67 -26.93
CA GLY A 197 -0.17 -27.12 -26.69
C GLY A 197 -1.57 -27.62 -26.98
N ASN A 198 -2.62 -26.80 -26.82
CA ASN A 198 -4.01 -27.16 -27.11
C ASN A 198 -4.40 -27.03 -28.60
N LYS A 199 -3.60 -26.29 -29.40
CA LYS A 199 -3.83 -26.19 -30.85
C LYS A 199 -3.25 -27.37 -31.67
N ASN A 200 -2.44 -28.21 -31.02
CA ASN A 200 -1.80 -29.36 -31.64
C ASN A 200 -2.44 -30.71 -31.21
N LYS A 201 -3.58 -30.68 -30.55
CA LYS A 201 -4.47 -31.82 -30.33
C LYS A 201 -5.78 -31.62 -31.09
#